data_8696a7225802053e56390d3a664c62d0
#
_entry.id   8696a7225802053e56390d3a664c62d0
#
_cell.length_a   1.000
_cell.length_b   1.000
_cell.length_c   1.000
_cell.angle_alpha   90.00
_cell.angle_beta   90.00
_cell.angle_gamma   90.00
#
_symmetry.space_group_name_H-M   'P 1'
#
loop_
_entity.id
_entity.type
_entity.pdbx_description
1 polymer ?
#
loop_
_entity_poly.entity_id
_entity_poly.type
_entity_poly.pdbx_seq_one_letter_code
_entity_poly.pdbx_strand_id
1 'polypeptide(L)'
;MWNGRVLPSYPKGQPNIKILRIQVSSGVTLPWHYHPVINAAVILQGTLELKLKDGTKKTYQQGDALIEVVNTIHEGKALGETDVDLIVFYAGEKDVPTTVLTSPQNNQ
;
A
#
# COMPACT_ATOMS: atom_id res chain seq x y z
N MET A 1 -8.99 7.79 -2.30
CA MET A 1 -8.19 6.54 -2.29
C MET A 1 -8.59 5.70 -3.49
N TRP A 2 -7.78 4.75 -3.84
CA TRP A 2 -8.04 3.96 -5.05
C TRP A 2 -9.32 3.11 -4.98
N ASN A 3 -9.88 2.90 -3.80
CA ASN A 3 -11.15 2.20 -3.63
C ASN A 3 -12.36 3.13 -3.75
N GLY A 4 -12.15 4.40 -4.09
CA GLY A 4 -13.23 5.38 -4.25
C GLY A 4 -13.67 6.04 -2.96
N ARG A 5 -13.10 5.67 -1.83
CA ARG A 5 -13.47 6.28 -0.56
C ARG A 5 -12.69 7.54 -0.29
N VAL A 6 -13.28 8.40 0.54
CA VAL A 6 -12.68 9.67 0.94
C VAL A 6 -11.52 9.41 1.90
N LEU A 7 -10.44 10.19 1.75
CA LEU A 7 -9.32 10.13 2.67
C LEU A 7 -9.74 10.61 4.06
N PRO A 8 -9.10 10.08 5.11
CA PRO A 8 -9.30 10.63 6.45
C PRO A 8 -8.73 12.04 6.53
N SER A 9 -9.08 12.77 7.60
CA SER A 9 -8.50 14.07 7.87
C SER A 9 -6.99 13.96 8.07
N TYR A 10 -6.27 15.06 7.85
CA TYR A 10 -4.85 15.10 8.18
C TYR A 10 -4.65 14.84 9.67
N PRO A 11 -3.56 14.17 10.04
CA PRO A 11 -3.22 14.00 11.45
C PRO A 11 -3.00 15.37 12.11
N LYS A 12 -3.32 15.46 13.38
CA LYS A 12 -3.16 16.71 14.13
C LYS A 12 -1.86 16.77 14.91
N GLY A 13 -1.15 15.67 15.03
CA GLY A 13 0.11 15.60 15.75
C GLY A 13 1.29 16.04 14.90
N GLN A 14 2.49 15.78 15.42
CA GLN A 14 3.73 16.13 14.74
C GLN A 14 3.85 15.32 13.46
N PRO A 15 4.00 15.96 12.29
CA PRO A 15 4.16 15.22 11.05
C PRO A 15 5.41 14.35 11.05
N ASN A 16 5.30 13.20 10.43
CA ASN A 16 6.42 12.29 10.18
C ASN A 16 6.29 11.79 8.76
N ILE A 17 7.14 12.30 7.88
CA ILE A 17 7.12 11.96 6.46
C ILE A 17 8.18 10.90 6.20
N LYS A 18 7.78 9.83 5.51
CA LYS A 18 8.71 8.78 5.07
C LYS A 18 8.53 8.54 3.59
N ILE A 19 9.64 8.33 2.91
CA ILE A 19 9.62 7.94 1.50
C ILE A 19 10.46 6.67 1.40
N LEU A 20 9.85 5.59 0.91
CA LEU A 20 10.51 4.30 0.80
C LEU A 20 10.50 3.84 -0.64
N ARG A 21 11.60 3.23 -1.06
CA ARG A 21 11.66 2.48 -2.31
C ARG A 21 11.48 1.02 -1.94
N ILE A 22 10.47 0.39 -2.53
CA ILE A 22 10.07 -0.98 -2.21
C ILE A 22 10.16 -1.82 -3.46
N GLN A 23 10.73 -3.02 -3.34
CA GLN A 23 10.77 -3.99 -4.42
C GLN A 23 9.99 -5.23 -4.00
N VAL A 24 9.15 -5.72 -4.90
CA VAL A 24 8.38 -6.95 -4.69
C VAL A 24 8.76 -7.90 -5.81
N SER A 25 9.35 -9.03 -5.47
CA SER A 25 9.78 -10.00 -6.47
C SER A 25 8.60 -10.55 -7.24
N SER A 26 8.84 -10.82 -8.53
CA SER A 26 7.83 -11.40 -9.42
C SER A 26 7.13 -12.57 -8.76
N GLY A 27 5.80 -12.57 -8.80
CA GLY A 27 4.97 -13.64 -8.26
C GLY A 27 4.74 -13.59 -6.76
N VAL A 28 5.44 -12.70 -6.04
CA VAL A 28 5.29 -12.60 -4.59
C VAL A 28 4.04 -11.81 -4.24
N THR A 29 3.30 -12.31 -3.25
CA THR A 29 2.16 -11.61 -2.66
C THR A 29 2.58 -11.13 -1.28
N LEU A 30 2.45 -9.83 -1.07
CA LEU A 30 2.71 -9.25 0.26
C LEU A 30 1.59 -9.68 1.20
N PRO A 31 1.89 -9.85 2.50
CA PRO A 31 0.86 -10.26 3.46
C PRO A 31 -0.22 -9.19 3.61
N TRP A 32 -1.40 -9.63 4.06
CA TRP A 32 -2.49 -8.71 4.38
C TRP A 32 -2.04 -7.71 5.43
N HIS A 33 -2.29 -6.43 5.19
CA HIS A 33 -1.85 -5.35 6.04
C HIS A 33 -2.73 -4.12 5.85
N TYR A 34 -2.54 -3.12 6.70
CA TYR A 34 -3.17 -1.81 6.50
C TYR A 34 -2.20 -0.71 6.88
N HIS A 35 -2.49 0.49 6.39
CA HIS A 35 -1.69 1.69 6.67
C HIS A 35 -2.53 2.65 7.52
N PRO A 36 -2.12 2.95 8.75
CA PRO A 36 -2.82 3.95 9.58
C PRO A 36 -2.63 5.39 9.09
N VAL A 37 -1.78 5.60 8.10
CA VAL A 37 -1.41 6.95 7.65
C VAL A 37 -1.73 7.13 6.17
N ILE A 38 -1.95 8.40 5.78
CA ILE A 38 -2.14 8.77 4.38
C ILE A 38 -0.88 8.43 3.60
N ASN A 39 -1.03 7.76 2.46
CA ASN A 39 0.13 7.41 1.66
C ASN A 39 -0.22 7.34 0.17
N ALA A 40 0.81 7.51 -0.64
CA ALA A 40 0.69 7.53 -2.10
C ALA A 40 1.91 6.83 -2.70
N ALA A 41 1.77 6.34 -3.92
CA ALA A 41 2.84 5.58 -4.55
C ALA A 41 2.95 5.88 -6.04
N VAL A 42 4.15 5.65 -6.57
CA VAL A 42 4.43 5.66 -8.00
C VAL A 42 5.09 4.35 -8.36
N ILE A 43 4.59 3.68 -9.39
CA ILE A 43 5.17 2.42 -9.88
C ILE A 43 6.29 2.76 -10.85
N LEU A 44 7.51 2.35 -10.51
CA LEU A 44 8.68 2.58 -11.37
C LEU A 44 8.87 1.46 -12.38
N GLN A 45 8.46 0.23 -12.04
CA GLN A 45 8.62 -0.94 -12.88
C GLN A 45 7.64 -2.02 -12.48
N GLY A 46 7.20 -2.81 -13.45
CA GLY A 46 6.38 -3.98 -13.21
C GLY A 46 4.90 -3.66 -13.10
N THR A 47 4.14 -4.65 -12.69
CA THR A 47 2.68 -4.58 -12.56
C THR A 47 2.28 -5.04 -11.17
N LEU A 48 1.62 -4.16 -10.45
CA LEU A 48 1.18 -4.41 -9.08
C LEU A 48 -0.34 -4.56 -9.03
N GLU A 49 -0.81 -5.67 -8.47
CA GLU A 49 -2.24 -5.85 -8.21
C GLU A 49 -2.50 -5.61 -6.73
N LEU A 50 -3.42 -4.71 -6.43
CA LEU A 50 -3.90 -4.46 -5.07
C LEU A 50 -5.27 -5.10 -4.91
N LYS A 51 -5.49 -5.72 -3.75
CA LYS A 51 -6.72 -6.46 -3.50
C LYS A 51 -7.22 -6.21 -2.08
N LEU A 52 -8.53 -5.96 -1.98
CA LEU A 52 -9.22 -5.81 -0.70
C LEU A 52 -9.82 -7.15 -0.26
N LYS A 53 -10.20 -7.24 1.01
CA LYS A 53 -10.80 -8.46 1.56
C LYS A 53 -12.14 -8.81 0.90
N ASP A 54 -12.86 -7.83 0.37
CA ASP A 54 -14.13 -8.07 -0.31
C ASP A 54 -13.95 -8.55 -1.75
N GLY A 55 -12.71 -8.70 -2.21
CA GLY A 55 -12.40 -9.15 -3.56
C GLY A 55 -12.17 -8.04 -4.56
N THR A 56 -12.38 -6.78 -4.19
CA THR A 56 -12.09 -5.64 -5.06
C THR A 56 -10.60 -5.64 -5.41
N LYS A 57 -10.30 -5.50 -6.70
CA LYS A 57 -8.92 -5.49 -7.19
C LYS A 57 -8.69 -4.29 -8.08
N LYS A 58 -7.45 -3.81 -8.09
CA LYS A 58 -7.02 -2.80 -9.05
C LYS A 58 -5.56 -3.05 -9.40
N THR A 59 -5.23 -2.86 -10.66
CA THR A 59 -3.89 -3.14 -11.18
C THR A 59 -3.23 -1.84 -11.62
N TYR A 60 -1.97 -1.68 -11.24
CA TYR A 60 -1.14 -0.53 -11.60
C TYR A 60 0.14 -1.02 -12.25
N GLN A 61 0.62 -0.27 -13.24
CA GLN A 61 1.82 -0.64 -13.96
C GLN A 61 2.78 0.55 -14.06
N GLN A 62 3.92 0.32 -14.65
CA GLN A 62 4.99 1.31 -14.75
C GLN A 62 4.45 2.67 -15.17
N GLY A 63 4.80 3.70 -14.41
CA GLY A 63 4.38 5.07 -14.68
C GLY A 63 3.09 5.47 -13.98
N ASP A 64 2.33 4.53 -13.44
CA ASP A 64 1.10 4.84 -12.73
C ASP A 64 1.38 5.37 -11.33
N ALA A 65 0.52 6.27 -10.88
CA ALA A 65 0.52 6.79 -9.53
C ALA A 65 -0.83 6.49 -8.87
N LEU A 66 -0.82 6.32 -7.56
CA LEU A 66 -2.06 6.02 -6.83
C LEU A 66 -2.05 6.62 -5.44
N ILE A 67 -3.25 6.91 -4.93
CA ILE A 67 -3.46 7.23 -3.52
C ILE A 67 -3.90 5.95 -2.85
N GLU A 68 -3.10 5.46 -1.91
CA GLU A 68 -3.34 4.18 -1.27
C GLU A 68 -4.52 4.26 -0.29
N VAL A 69 -5.12 3.10 -0.02
CA VAL A 69 -6.18 3.02 0.98
C VAL A 69 -5.59 3.18 2.39
N VAL A 70 -6.36 3.82 3.27
CA VAL A 70 -5.95 4.07 4.67
C VAL A 70 -6.86 3.28 5.59
N ASN A 71 -6.30 2.66 6.63
CA ASN A 71 -7.03 1.86 7.61
C ASN A 71 -7.89 0.76 6.98
N THR A 72 -7.47 0.28 5.82
CA THR A 72 -8.20 -0.73 5.05
C THR A 72 -7.27 -1.90 4.77
N ILE A 73 -7.66 -3.09 5.19
CA ILE A 73 -6.84 -4.29 5.01
C ILE A 73 -6.77 -4.65 3.53
N HIS A 74 -5.57 -4.82 3.03
CA HIS A 74 -5.32 -5.14 1.63
C HIS A 74 -4.04 -5.94 1.46
N GLU A 75 -3.84 -6.47 0.27
CA GLU A 75 -2.59 -7.11 -0.10
C GLU A 75 -2.17 -6.64 -1.49
N GLY A 76 -0.88 -6.81 -1.79
CA GLY A 76 -0.32 -6.47 -3.10
C GLY A 76 0.41 -7.67 -3.67
N LYS A 77 0.33 -7.84 -4.98
CA LYS A 77 1.00 -8.93 -5.68
C LYS A 77 1.73 -8.41 -6.91
N ALA A 78 2.97 -8.85 -7.08
CA ALA A 78 3.72 -8.57 -8.29
C ALA A 78 3.29 -9.55 -9.38
N LEU A 79 2.55 -9.06 -10.36
CA LEU A 79 2.06 -9.87 -11.47
C LEU A 79 3.13 -10.00 -12.55
N GLY A 80 3.00 -11.07 -13.36
CA GLY A 80 3.88 -11.28 -14.48
C GLY A 80 5.25 -11.75 -14.07
N GLU A 81 6.24 -11.52 -14.94
CA GLU A 81 7.59 -12.03 -14.75
C GLU A 81 8.59 -10.95 -14.34
N THR A 82 8.14 -9.73 -14.20
CA THR A 82 8.98 -8.59 -13.83
C THR A 82 8.73 -8.22 -12.38
N ASP A 83 9.80 -7.98 -11.62
CA ASP A 83 9.68 -7.48 -10.26
C ASP A 83 9.00 -6.12 -10.26
N VAL A 84 8.23 -5.84 -9.22
CA VAL A 84 7.66 -4.52 -9.01
C VAL A 84 8.65 -3.67 -8.23
N ASP A 85 8.86 -2.45 -8.72
CA ASP A 85 9.68 -1.45 -8.06
C ASP A 85 8.81 -0.21 -7.92
N LEU A 86 8.64 0.27 -6.69
CA LEU A 86 7.78 1.43 -6.45
C LEU A 86 8.35 2.32 -5.36
N ILE A 87 7.95 3.58 -5.42
CA ILE A 87 8.26 4.55 -4.36
C ILE A 87 6.96 4.85 -3.64
N VAL A 88 6.99 4.75 -2.31
CA VAL A 88 5.83 5.05 -1.48
C VAL A 88 6.16 6.23 -0.57
N PHE A 89 5.26 7.21 -0.56
CA PHE A 89 5.33 8.40 0.26
C PHE A 89 4.29 8.28 1.37
N TYR A 90 4.74 8.33 2.62
CA TYR A 90 3.85 8.25 3.79
C TYR A 90 3.80 9.61 4.46
N ALA A 91 2.60 10.19 4.53
CA ALA A 91 2.34 11.43 5.24
C ALA A 91 1.78 11.08 6.62
N GLY A 92 2.67 10.68 7.50
CA GLY A 92 2.30 10.14 8.78
C GLY A 92 2.47 11.09 9.95
N GLU A 93 2.43 10.52 11.13
CA GLU A 93 2.47 11.24 12.40
C GLU A 93 3.45 10.54 13.32
N LYS A 94 4.13 11.29 14.18
CA LYS A 94 5.09 10.76 15.15
C LYS A 94 4.44 9.63 15.95
N ASP A 95 5.21 8.53 16.11
CA ASP A 95 4.82 7.35 16.88
C ASP A 95 3.67 6.53 16.29
N VAL A 96 3.23 6.85 15.07
CA VAL A 96 2.22 6.06 14.36
C VAL A 96 2.92 5.24 13.28
N PRO A 97 2.78 3.91 13.27
CA PRO A 97 3.44 3.07 12.25
C PRO A 97 2.84 3.33 10.87
N THR A 98 3.67 3.16 9.84
CA THR A 98 3.19 3.32 8.46
C THR A 98 2.45 2.08 7.98
N THR A 99 2.76 0.90 8.52
CA THR A 99 2.21 -0.36 8.07
C THR A 99 2.02 -1.29 9.26
N VAL A 100 0.85 -1.91 9.32
CA VAL A 100 0.54 -2.88 10.37
C VAL A 100 0.11 -4.17 9.69
N LEU A 101 0.82 -5.26 9.99
CA LEU A 101 0.45 -6.57 9.47
C LEU A 101 -0.73 -7.12 10.24
N THR A 102 -1.65 -7.77 9.53
CA THR A 102 -2.73 -8.46 10.20
C THR A 102 -2.21 -9.78 10.72
N SER A 103 -2.80 -10.26 11.80
CA SER A 103 -2.30 -11.45 12.44
C SER A 103 -2.50 -12.68 11.55
N PRO A 104 -1.46 -13.45 11.31
CA PRO A 104 -1.60 -14.66 10.50
C PRO A 104 -2.49 -15.69 11.15
N GLN A 105 -2.67 -15.68 12.46
CA GLN A 105 -3.57 -16.63 13.04
C GLN A 105 -5.03 -16.28 12.79
N ASN A 106 -5.31 -15.15 12.22
CA ASN A 106 -6.63 -14.89 11.72
C ASN A 106 -7.01 -15.91 10.69
N ASN A 107 -6.07 -16.64 10.24
CA ASN A 107 -6.25 -17.65 9.25
C ASN A 107 -5.86 -18.99 9.78
N GLN A 108 -5.67 -19.09 11.04
CA GLN A 108 -5.31 -20.38 11.51
C GLN A 108 -6.06 -20.80 12.67
#